data_6a2e21f8c0994d2118dae80d27ff17a2
#
_entry.id   6a2e21f8c0994d2118dae80d27ff17a2
#
_cell.length_a   1.000
_cell.length_b   1.000
_cell.length_c   1.000
_cell.angle_alpha   90.00
_cell.angle_beta   90.00
_cell.angle_gamma   90.00
#
_symmetry.space_group_name_H-M   'P 1'
#
loop_
_entity.id
_entity.type
_entity.pdbx_description
1 polymer ?
#
loop_
_entity_poly.entity_id
_entity_poly.type
_entity_poly.pdbx_seq_one_letter_code
_entity_poly.pdbx_strand_id
1 'polypeptide(L)'
;CVMFARLGAFGEPFDLIVSGINPGANVGRAVYHSGTVGACLTGRNGLVSGVAVSQSVRGMGVEGQAWDDVIADLNWQTAADVAKSVVQALVDDMPTETVVVNLNVPDLPLDELVGWKHARVGLRPPRTVASADLAPIEGREGAFKVTMQWGDKTDLDPETDGGMVENGYVSVS
;
A
#
# COMPACT_ATOMS: atom_id res chain seq x y z
N CYS A 1 16.80 -2.41 2.25
CA CYS A 1 17.20 -2.16 0.84
C CYS A 1 17.42 -0.67 0.58
N VAL A 2 16.41 0.23 0.78
CA VAL A 2 16.50 1.66 0.43
C VAL A 2 17.73 2.36 1.04
N MET A 3 17.98 2.16 2.33
CA MET A 3 19.14 2.76 3.00
C MET A 3 20.47 2.32 2.35
N PHE A 4 20.63 1.04 2.02
CA PHE A 4 21.83 0.54 1.37
C PHE A 4 21.99 1.05 -0.05
N ALA A 5 20.89 1.10 -0.83
CA ALA A 5 20.90 1.65 -2.17
C ALA A 5 21.36 3.13 -2.15
N ARG A 6 20.80 3.92 -1.23
CA ARG A 6 21.18 5.34 -1.07
C ARG A 6 22.65 5.54 -0.68
N LEU A 7 23.23 4.58 0.05
CA LEU A 7 24.64 4.59 0.42
C LEU A 7 25.57 4.04 -0.68
N GLY A 8 25.04 3.80 -1.88
CA GLY A 8 25.83 3.35 -3.03
C GLY A 8 26.12 1.85 -3.07
N ALA A 9 25.47 1.03 -2.22
CA ALA A 9 25.72 -0.41 -2.19
C ALA A 9 25.29 -1.15 -3.48
N PHE A 10 24.45 -0.52 -4.31
CA PHE A 10 23.91 -1.10 -5.54
C PHE A 10 24.18 -0.26 -6.79
N GLY A 11 25.08 0.71 -6.71
CA GLY A 11 25.47 1.58 -7.82
C GLY A 11 25.28 3.07 -7.53
N GLU A 12 25.04 3.86 -8.59
CA GLU A 12 24.89 5.30 -8.49
C GLU A 12 23.66 5.71 -7.65
N PRO A 13 23.67 6.91 -7.05
CA PRO A 13 22.52 7.47 -6.37
C PRO A 13 21.28 7.53 -7.29
N PHE A 14 20.12 7.46 -6.69
CA PHE A 14 18.83 7.54 -7.37
C PHE A 14 18.05 8.78 -6.88
N ASP A 15 17.22 9.33 -7.75
CA ASP A 15 16.49 10.58 -7.52
C ASP A 15 15.08 10.36 -6.99
N LEU A 16 14.52 9.17 -7.23
CA LEU A 16 13.15 8.82 -6.85
C LEU A 16 13.05 7.35 -6.42
N ILE A 17 12.23 7.10 -5.42
CA ILE A 17 11.85 5.76 -4.98
C ILE A 17 10.44 5.45 -5.46
N VAL A 18 10.26 4.32 -6.12
CA VAL A 18 8.94 3.75 -6.38
C VAL A 18 8.85 2.42 -5.64
N SER A 19 7.95 2.35 -4.66
CA SER A 19 7.76 1.17 -3.80
C SER A 19 6.38 0.57 -4.03
N GLY A 20 6.33 -0.69 -4.39
CA GLY A 20 5.09 -1.42 -4.68
C GLY A 20 5.21 -2.20 -6.01
N ILE A 21 4.11 -2.73 -6.55
CA ILE A 21 2.72 -2.53 -6.13
C ILE A 21 2.39 -3.51 -4.99
N ASN A 22 1.88 -2.98 -3.87
CA ASN A 22 1.50 -3.77 -2.71
C ASN A 22 0.06 -4.29 -2.86
N PRO A 23 -0.20 -5.59 -2.69
CA PRO A 23 -1.56 -6.10 -2.56
C PRO A 23 -2.15 -5.72 -1.19
N GLY A 24 -3.17 -4.88 -1.22
CA GLY A 24 -3.83 -4.31 -0.06
C GLY A 24 -3.55 -2.82 0.11
N ALA A 25 -4.60 -2.02 0.24
CA ALA A 25 -4.48 -0.58 0.41
C ALA A 25 -3.79 -0.24 1.74
N ASN A 26 -2.81 0.66 1.68
CA ASN A 26 -2.13 1.23 2.84
C ASN A 26 -2.83 2.53 3.23
N VAL A 27 -3.97 2.42 3.89
CA VAL A 27 -4.85 3.53 4.29
C VAL A 27 -5.06 3.57 5.79
N GLY A 28 -5.46 4.73 6.29
CA GLY A 28 -5.64 4.94 7.71
C GLY A 28 -4.36 4.62 8.50
N ARG A 29 -4.51 4.16 9.72
CA ARG A 29 -3.35 3.82 10.57
C ARG A 29 -2.53 2.62 10.09
N ALA A 30 -2.99 1.87 9.05
CA ALA A 30 -2.20 0.81 8.46
C ALA A 30 -0.89 1.33 7.85
N VAL A 31 -0.82 2.61 7.46
CA VAL A 31 0.40 3.26 6.95
C VAL A 31 1.59 3.12 7.91
N TYR A 32 1.36 3.07 9.24
CA TYR A 32 2.42 2.93 10.23
C TYR A 32 3.12 1.56 10.23
N HIS A 33 2.48 0.55 9.67
CA HIS A 33 2.98 -0.82 9.59
C HIS A 33 3.36 -1.22 8.17
N SER A 34 3.21 -0.30 7.21
CA SER A 34 3.47 -0.56 5.80
C SER A 34 4.95 -0.54 5.47
N GLY A 35 5.48 -1.64 4.96
CA GLY A 35 6.82 -1.69 4.37
C GLY A 35 6.92 -0.86 3.08
N THR A 36 5.82 -0.79 2.31
CA THR A 36 5.73 -0.02 1.06
C THR A 36 5.87 1.47 1.32
N VAL A 37 5.08 2.02 2.26
CA VAL A 37 5.18 3.42 2.68
C VAL A 37 6.49 3.67 3.43
N GLY A 38 6.91 2.73 4.29
CA GLY A 38 8.16 2.81 5.05
C GLY A 38 9.41 2.90 4.18
N ALA A 39 9.42 2.28 3.00
CA ALA A 39 10.50 2.42 2.03
C ALA A 39 10.64 3.88 1.56
N CYS A 40 9.53 4.52 1.20
CA CYS A 40 9.51 5.93 0.78
C CYS A 40 9.88 6.88 1.93
N LEU A 41 9.37 6.63 3.14
CA LEU A 41 9.75 7.40 4.34
C LEU A 41 11.26 7.28 4.66
N THR A 42 11.83 6.07 4.45
CA THR A 42 13.28 5.87 4.59
C THR A 42 14.07 6.69 3.57
N GLY A 43 13.57 6.78 2.33
CA GLY A 43 14.14 7.64 1.29
C GLY A 43 14.07 9.12 1.66
N ARG A 44 12.89 9.57 2.11
CA ARG A 44 12.67 10.96 2.53
C ARG A 44 13.64 11.40 3.63
N ASN A 45 13.93 10.54 4.60
CA ASN A 45 14.93 10.80 5.63
C ASN A 45 16.34 11.01 5.04
N GLY A 46 16.54 10.60 3.79
CA GLY A 46 17.75 10.80 3.01
C GLY A 46 17.62 11.82 1.90
N LEU A 47 16.59 12.65 1.93
CA LEU A 47 16.30 13.69 0.97
C LEU A 47 15.98 13.16 -0.44
N VAL A 48 15.42 11.96 -0.54
CA VAL A 48 14.93 11.37 -1.79
C VAL A 48 13.41 11.21 -1.73
N SER A 49 12.71 11.77 -2.72
CA SER A 49 11.26 11.66 -2.86
C SER A 49 10.83 10.22 -3.16
N GLY A 50 9.58 9.88 -2.82
CA GLY A 50 9.09 8.53 -3.02
C GLY A 50 7.60 8.44 -3.34
N VAL A 51 7.25 7.42 -4.13
CA VAL A 51 5.86 7.02 -4.43
C VAL A 51 5.64 5.62 -3.91
N ALA A 52 4.77 5.49 -2.92
CA ALA A 52 4.29 4.21 -2.40
C ALA A 52 3.00 3.84 -3.13
N VAL A 53 2.97 2.70 -3.81
CA VAL A 53 1.84 2.26 -4.63
C VAL A 53 1.20 1.02 -4.03
N SER A 54 -0.11 1.10 -3.80
CA SER A 54 -0.89 -0.02 -3.27
C SER A 54 -2.16 -0.22 -4.09
N GLN A 55 -2.46 -1.48 -4.38
CA GLN A 55 -3.70 -1.92 -5.01
C GLN A 55 -4.66 -2.39 -3.93
N SER A 56 -5.89 -1.87 -3.87
CA SER A 56 -6.88 -2.41 -2.96
C SER A 56 -7.23 -3.86 -3.31
N VAL A 57 -7.68 -4.60 -2.32
CA VAL A 57 -8.06 -6.02 -2.47
C VAL A 57 -9.52 -6.18 -2.08
N ARG A 58 -10.34 -6.63 -3.02
CA ARG A 58 -11.74 -6.98 -2.75
C ARG A 58 -11.80 -8.28 -1.94
N GLY A 59 -12.66 -8.32 -0.95
CA GLY A 59 -12.86 -9.54 -0.15
C GLY A 59 -11.74 -9.85 0.84
N MET A 60 -10.82 -8.92 1.10
CA MET A 60 -9.80 -9.12 2.14
C MET A 60 -10.43 -9.50 3.48
N GLY A 61 -9.96 -10.59 4.10
CA GLY A 61 -10.45 -11.09 5.37
C GLY A 61 -11.67 -12.01 5.26
N VAL A 62 -11.96 -12.56 4.09
CA VAL A 62 -12.94 -13.65 3.93
C VAL A 62 -12.32 -14.94 4.46
N GLU A 63 -13.01 -15.59 5.39
CA GLU A 63 -12.53 -16.82 6.01
C GLU A 63 -12.41 -17.96 4.98
N GLY A 64 -11.31 -18.70 5.04
CA GLY A 64 -11.07 -19.85 4.17
C GLY A 64 -10.48 -19.53 2.80
N GLN A 65 -10.33 -18.26 2.44
CA GLN A 65 -9.70 -17.85 1.18
C GLN A 65 -8.18 -17.78 1.32
N ALA A 66 -7.44 -18.47 0.43
CA ALA A 66 -6.00 -18.36 0.40
C ALA A 66 -5.58 -16.98 -0.17
N TRP A 67 -4.47 -16.44 0.35
CA TRP A 67 -3.97 -15.14 -0.08
C TRP A 67 -3.65 -15.10 -1.59
N ASP A 68 -3.05 -16.15 -2.10
CA ASP A 68 -2.69 -16.25 -3.52
C ASP A 68 -3.93 -16.22 -4.42
N ASP A 69 -5.06 -16.80 -3.98
CA ASP A 69 -6.32 -16.74 -4.73
C ASP A 69 -6.92 -15.33 -4.71
N VAL A 70 -6.77 -14.63 -3.57
CA VAL A 70 -7.30 -13.26 -3.40
C VAL A 70 -6.60 -12.26 -4.32
N ILE A 71 -5.32 -12.45 -4.60
CA ILE A 71 -4.52 -11.52 -5.38
C ILE A 71 -4.37 -11.91 -6.87
N ALA A 72 -4.80 -13.12 -7.26
CA ALA A 72 -4.60 -13.64 -8.62
C ALA A 72 -5.26 -12.77 -9.70
N ASP A 73 -6.48 -12.29 -9.43
CA ASP A 73 -7.32 -11.61 -10.41
C ASP A 73 -7.44 -10.08 -10.15
N LEU A 74 -6.47 -9.48 -9.45
CA LEU A 74 -6.47 -8.04 -9.22
C LEU A 74 -6.14 -7.26 -10.50
N ASN A 75 -6.70 -6.06 -10.61
CA ASN A 75 -6.47 -5.13 -11.72
C ASN A 75 -5.08 -4.46 -11.64
N TRP A 76 -4.00 -5.26 -11.57
CA TRP A 76 -2.62 -4.79 -11.43
C TRP A 76 -2.22 -3.76 -12.47
N GLN A 77 -2.72 -3.94 -13.72
CA GLN A 77 -2.43 -3.01 -14.81
C GLN A 77 -2.98 -1.61 -14.51
N THR A 78 -4.18 -1.51 -13.92
CA THR A 78 -4.75 -0.22 -13.50
C THR A 78 -3.85 0.49 -12.50
N ALA A 79 -3.36 -0.22 -11.48
CA ALA A 79 -2.44 0.36 -10.51
C ALA A 79 -1.10 0.79 -11.15
N ALA A 80 -0.60 0.01 -12.10
CA ALA A 80 0.62 0.33 -12.84
C ALA A 80 0.46 1.58 -13.72
N ASP A 81 -0.66 1.72 -14.43
CA ASP A 81 -0.93 2.85 -15.32
C ASP A 81 -1.13 4.16 -14.52
N VAL A 82 -1.85 4.08 -13.39
CA VAL A 82 -1.99 5.20 -12.47
C VAL A 82 -0.64 5.60 -11.87
N ALA A 83 0.14 4.63 -11.38
CA ALA A 83 1.46 4.89 -10.82
C ALA A 83 2.42 5.49 -11.84
N LYS A 84 2.41 4.99 -13.09
CA LYS A 84 3.20 5.53 -14.19
C LYS A 84 2.92 7.02 -14.41
N SER A 85 1.64 7.40 -14.41
CA SER A 85 1.24 8.80 -14.62
C SER A 85 1.75 9.72 -13.49
N VAL A 86 1.67 9.26 -12.23
CA VAL A 86 2.15 10.01 -11.06
C VAL A 86 3.68 10.11 -11.06
N VAL A 87 4.37 9.00 -11.33
CA VAL A 87 5.84 8.96 -11.41
C VAL A 87 6.33 9.87 -12.52
N GLN A 88 5.70 9.82 -13.71
CA GLN A 88 6.07 10.67 -14.83
C GLN A 88 5.93 12.17 -14.48
N ALA A 89 4.82 12.55 -13.86
CA ALA A 89 4.59 13.94 -13.43
C ALA A 89 5.65 14.41 -12.43
N LEU A 90 6.06 13.55 -11.48
CA LEU A 90 7.14 13.88 -10.54
C LEU A 90 8.51 13.97 -11.20
N VAL A 91 8.79 13.14 -12.20
CA VAL A 91 10.06 13.18 -12.94
C VAL A 91 10.15 14.43 -13.82
N ASP A 92 9.04 14.82 -14.44
CA ASP A 92 8.96 15.99 -15.32
C ASP A 92 9.05 17.31 -14.53
N ASP A 93 8.54 17.33 -13.30
CA ASP A 93 8.58 18.50 -12.40
C ASP A 93 8.85 18.05 -10.96
N MET A 94 10.11 17.75 -10.67
CA MET A 94 10.54 17.26 -9.36
C MET A 94 10.41 18.37 -8.31
N PRO A 95 9.63 18.14 -7.24
CA PRO A 95 9.50 19.12 -6.16
C PRO A 95 10.85 19.45 -5.52
N THR A 96 11.06 20.71 -5.18
CA THR A 96 12.26 21.16 -4.46
C THR A 96 12.33 20.61 -3.04
N GLU A 97 11.18 20.40 -2.42
CA GLU A 97 11.07 19.73 -1.13
C GLU A 97 10.81 18.24 -1.34
N THR A 98 11.45 17.42 -0.52
CA THR A 98 11.27 15.97 -0.58
C THR A 98 9.85 15.56 -0.17
N VAL A 99 9.16 14.87 -1.05
CA VAL A 99 7.78 14.42 -0.85
C VAL A 99 7.67 12.89 -0.75
N VAL A 100 6.69 12.43 -0.03
CA VAL A 100 6.23 11.03 -0.08
C VAL A 100 4.77 11.03 -0.52
N VAL A 101 4.52 10.39 -1.64
CA VAL A 101 3.17 10.19 -2.18
C VAL A 101 2.73 8.77 -1.85
N ASN A 102 1.67 8.64 -1.06
CA ASN A 102 1.03 7.34 -0.80
C ASN A 102 -0.18 7.20 -1.71
N LEU A 103 -0.06 6.33 -2.71
CA LEU A 103 -1.02 6.12 -3.77
C LEU A 103 -1.77 4.82 -3.52
N ASN A 104 -3.08 4.90 -3.32
CA ASN A 104 -3.93 3.73 -3.17
C ASN A 104 -4.95 3.66 -4.30
N VAL A 105 -4.91 2.59 -5.08
CA VAL A 105 -5.70 2.40 -6.29
C VAL A 105 -6.82 1.39 -6.01
N PRO A 106 -8.10 1.71 -6.30
CA PRO A 106 -9.19 0.74 -6.24
C PRO A 106 -8.96 -0.45 -7.15
N ASP A 107 -9.42 -1.63 -6.76
CA ASP A 107 -9.40 -2.81 -7.61
C ASP A 107 -10.54 -2.75 -8.63
N LEU A 108 -10.34 -1.93 -9.66
CA LEU A 108 -11.27 -1.66 -10.76
C LEU A 108 -10.50 -1.61 -12.08
N PRO A 109 -11.14 -1.92 -13.22
CA PRO A 109 -10.65 -1.50 -14.53
C PRO A 109 -10.39 0.00 -14.58
N LEU A 110 -9.44 0.43 -15.40
CA LEU A 110 -9.02 1.84 -15.47
C LEU A 110 -10.16 2.78 -15.85
N ASP A 111 -11.05 2.36 -16.74
CA ASP A 111 -12.22 3.12 -17.23
C ASP A 111 -13.39 3.14 -16.22
N GLU A 112 -13.34 2.31 -15.18
CA GLU A 112 -14.32 2.32 -14.10
C GLU A 112 -13.86 3.16 -12.89
N LEU A 113 -12.64 3.67 -12.89
CA LEU A 113 -12.19 4.59 -11.85
C LEU A 113 -12.98 5.90 -11.93
N VAL A 114 -13.49 6.35 -10.78
CA VAL A 114 -14.22 7.62 -10.71
C VAL A 114 -13.29 8.83 -10.93
N GLY A 115 -12.02 8.67 -10.61
CA GLY A 115 -10.98 9.67 -10.72
C GLY A 115 -9.97 9.56 -9.58
N TRP A 116 -9.30 10.67 -9.29
CA TRP A 116 -8.36 10.73 -8.17
C TRP A 116 -8.66 11.92 -7.26
N LYS A 117 -8.30 11.80 -5.99
CA LYS A 117 -8.46 12.87 -5.01
C LYS A 117 -7.32 12.89 -4.00
N HIS A 118 -6.94 14.08 -3.57
CA HIS A 118 -6.20 14.27 -2.35
C HIS A 118 -7.04 13.83 -1.16
N ALA A 119 -6.44 13.02 -0.29
CA ALA A 119 -7.10 12.46 0.88
C ALA A 119 -6.27 12.68 2.14
N ARG A 120 -6.95 12.93 3.24
CA ARG A 120 -6.30 12.82 4.57
C ARG A 120 -6.19 11.36 4.96
N VAL A 121 -5.12 11.00 5.66
CA VAL A 121 -4.98 9.67 6.25
C VAL A 121 -6.06 9.46 7.31
N GLY A 122 -6.84 8.40 7.17
CA GLY A 122 -7.92 8.06 8.09
C GLY A 122 -7.42 7.58 9.45
N LEU A 123 -8.32 7.54 10.43
CA LEU A 123 -8.00 7.03 11.77
C LEU A 123 -8.04 5.50 11.86
N ARG A 124 -8.75 4.85 10.93
CA ARG A 124 -8.99 3.41 10.96
C ARG A 124 -8.69 2.79 9.60
N PRO A 125 -8.11 1.58 9.55
CA PRO A 125 -8.08 0.78 8.34
C PRO A 125 -9.47 0.18 8.05
N PRO A 126 -9.72 -0.32 6.84
CA PRO A 126 -11.01 -0.97 6.47
C PRO A 126 -11.38 -2.16 7.34
N ARG A 127 -10.38 -2.87 7.83
CA ARG A 127 -10.52 -3.97 8.81
C ARG A 127 -9.32 -4.01 9.74
N THR A 128 -9.51 -4.58 10.93
CA THR A 128 -8.44 -4.86 11.89
C THR A 128 -8.40 -6.35 12.18
N VAL A 129 -7.26 -6.86 12.61
CA VAL A 129 -7.18 -8.23 13.14
C VAL A 129 -7.88 -8.26 14.49
N ALA A 130 -8.86 -9.15 14.65
CA ALA A 130 -9.65 -9.30 15.88
C ALA A 130 -8.99 -10.27 16.87
N SER A 131 -8.41 -11.36 16.37
CA SER A 131 -7.68 -12.34 17.18
C SER A 131 -6.55 -12.98 16.37
N ALA A 132 -5.60 -13.56 17.09
CA ALA A 132 -4.56 -14.39 16.51
C ALA A 132 -4.30 -15.59 17.41
N ASP A 133 -4.20 -16.77 16.80
CA ASP A 133 -3.90 -18.04 17.46
C ASP A 133 -2.55 -18.57 16.98
N LEU A 134 -1.80 -19.16 17.91
CA LEU A 134 -0.51 -19.80 17.66
C LEU A 134 -0.64 -21.30 17.92
N ALA A 135 -0.47 -22.10 16.88
CA ALA A 135 -0.40 -23.56 16.99
C ALA A 135 1.04 -24.05 16.72
N PRO A 136 1.63 -24.85 17.60
CA PRO A 136 2.97 -25.43 17.34
C PRO A 136 2.95 -26.26 16.05
N ILE A 137 4.03 -26.16 15.27
CA ILE A 137 4.22 -26.99 14.07
C ILE A 137 4.88 -28.29 14.49
N GLU A 138 4.21 -29.42 14.24
CA GLU A 138 4.73 -30.75 14.57
C GLU A 138 6.09 -30.99 13.91
N GLY A 139 7.03 -31.50 14.67
CA GLY A 139 8.39 -31.78 14.18
C GLY A 139 9.30 -30.56 14.00
N ARG A 140 8.85 -29.36 14.38
CA ARG A 140 9.66 -28.12 14.31
C ARG A 140 9.65 -27.39 15.65
N GLU A 141 10.67 -27.65 16.47
CA GLU A 141 10.82 -26.99 17.77
C GLU A 141 10.92 -25.46 17.61
N GLY A 142 10.14 -24.72 18.40
CA GLY A 142 10.10 -23.25 18.36
C GLY A 142 9.37 -22.64 17.17
N ALA A 143 8.78 -23.44 16.26
CA ALA A 143 8.01 -22.95 15.12
C ALA A 143 6.50 -23.04 15.39
N PHE A 144 5.78 -21.99 14.99
CA PHE A 144 4.33 -21.88 15.18
C PHE A 144 3.65 -21.52 13.89
N LYS A 145 2.47 -22.09 13.65
CA LYS A 145 1.50 -21.61 12.66
C LYS A 145 0.69 -20.50 13.30
N VAL A 146 0.67 -19.33 12.65
CA VAL A 146 -0.18 -18.21 13.05
C VAL A 146 -1.46 -18.26 12.24
N THR A 147 -2.60 -18.24 12.92
CA THR A 147 -3.92 -18.07 12.30
C THR A 147 -4.51 -16.74 12.79
N MET A 148 -4.88 -15.87 11.89
CA MET A 148 -5.46 -14.57 12.22
C MET A 148 -6.92 -14.54 11.80
N GLN A 149 -7.77 -13.97 12.64
CA GLN A 149 -9.17 -13.69 12.33
C GLN A 149 -9.36 -12.19 12.14
N TRP A 150 -10.00 -11.82 11.06
CA TRP A 150 -10.33 -10.44 10.78
C TRP A 150 -11.61 -10.03 11.51
N GLY A 151 -11.63 -8.83 12.03
CA GLY A 151 -12.81 -8.22 12.60
C GLY A 151 -13.79 -7.71 11.53
N ASP A 152 -14.85 -7.09 11.99
CA ASP A 152 -15.87 -6.50 11.13
C ASP A 152 -15.28 -5.40 10.24
N LYS A 153 -15.94 -5.17 9.10
CA LYS A 153 -15.63 -4.04 8.23
C LYS A 153 -15.87 -2.74 8.99
N THR A 154 -14.93 -1.82 8.91
CA THR A 154 -15.03 -0.49 9.47
C THR A 154 -15.78 0.42 8.52
N ASP A 155 -16.71 1.19 9.04
CA ASP A 155 -17.35 2.28 8.30
C ASP A 155 -16.35 3.44 8.20
N LEU A 156 -15.89 3.74 6.98
CA LEU A 156 -14.85 4.73 6.74
C LEU A 156 -15.48 6.08 6.38
N ASP A 157 -14.89 7.13 6.93
CA ASP A 157 -15.24 8.50 6.51
C ASP A 157 -14.86 8.69 5.03
N PRO A 158 -15.82 9.06 4.16
CA PRO A 158 -15.60 9.17 2.71
C PRO A 158 -14.52 10.20 2.31
N GLU A 159 -14.18 11.14 3.20
CA GLU A 159 -13.13 12.15 2.98
C GLU A 159 -11.72 11.65 3.33
N THR A 160 -11.59 10.39 3.77
CA THR A 160 -10.30 9.77 4.08
C THR A 160 -9.78 8.93 2.91
N ASP A 161 -8.48 8.63 2.96
CA ASP A 161 -7.80 7.77 2.00
C ASP A 161 -8.53 6.43 1.78
N GLY A 162 -8.91 5.76 2.86
CA GLY A 162 -9.66 4.50 2.78
C GLY A 162 -11.09 4.69 2.25
N GLY A 163 -11.80 5.73 2.69
CA GLY A 163 -13.16 6.01 2.22
C GLY A 163 -13.19 6.37 0.73
N MET A 164 -12.19 7.10 0.24
CA MET A 164 -12.07 7.40 -1.18
C MET A 164 -11.85 6.16 -2.03
N VAL A 165 -10.96 5.25 -1.60
CA VAL A 165 -10.73 3.98 -2.30
C VAL A 165 -12.01 3.13 -2.36
N GLU A 166 -12.78 3.05 -1.26
CA GLU A 166 -14.06 2.34 -1.24
C GLU A 166 -15.10 2.94 -2.20
N ASN A 167 -15.02 4.24 -2.46
CA ASN A 167 -15.90 4.95 -3.41
C ASN A 167 -15.34 5.00 -4.84
N GLY A 168 -14.33 4.21 -5.18
CA GLY A 168 -13.80 4.08 -6.53
C GLY A 168 -12.82 5.18 -6.96
N TYR A 169 -12.37 6.02 -6.03
CA TYR A 169 -11.36 7.03 -6.31
C TYR A 169 -9.96 6.52 -5.99
N VAL A 170 -8.99 6.86 -6.83
CA VAL A 170 -7.59 6.78 -6.45
C VAL A 170 -7.34 7.79 -5.33
N SER A 171 -6.86 7.34 -4.19
CA SER A 171 -6.49 8.24 -3.10
C SER A 171 -5.02 8.58 -3.15
N VAL A 172 -4.73 9.87 -2.97
CA VAL A 172 -3.38 10.44 -2.91
C VAL A 172 -3.21 11.11 -1.54
N SER A 173 -2.35 10.58 -0.67
CA SER A 173 -2.14 11.09 0.69
C SER A 173 -0.67 11.20 1.06
#